data_38674f95fc4c04c4a938146d69c41ed6
#
_entry.id   38674f95fc4c04c4a938146d69c41ed6
#
_cell.length_a   1.000
_cell.length_b   1.000
_cell.length_c   1.000
_cell.angle_alpha   90.00
_cell.angle_beta   90.00
_cell.angle_gamma   90.00
#
_symmetry.space_group_name_H-M   'P 1'
#
loop_
_entity.id
_entity.type
_entity.pdbx_description
1 polymer ?
#
loop_
_entity_poly.entity_id
_entity_poly.type
_entity_poly.pdbx_seq_one_letter_code
_entity_poly.pdbx_strand_id
1 'polypeptide(L)'
;MNFITYRMLNRIIVDNLYKIPHDIDIVVGVPRSGLIPATMIACYLNKPLTDVEGILSKRIFEAGNTKNKRDWVSDVNSAKKILVVEDSTASGKSILSVMKKLSTVAIEKIYLSVMVTPEAANIVDIFFAIVPMPRMFEWNFMHHAYLSQSCLDFDGVLCEDPAPEENDDGDNYRNFLLNAKPKLLPSRPVGCIVTCRLKKYAAETQTWLLKNN
;
A
#
# COMPACT_ATOMS: atom_id res chain seq x y z
N MET A 1 14.97 5.57 10.17
CA MET A 1 13.85 4.80 9.54
C MET A 1 13.48 5.44 8.22
N ASN A 2 13.32 4.64 7.15
CA ASN A 2 12.90 5.12 5.84
C ASN A 2 11.37 5.04 5.77
N PHE A 3 10.68 6.18 5.85
CA PHE A 3 9.23 6.26 5.68
C PHE A 3 8.89 6.64 4.23
N ILE A 4 8.14 5.79 3.54
CA ILE A 4 7.79 5.96 2.13
C ILE A 4 6.32 6.34 2.02
N THR A 5 6.07 7.51 1.45
CA THR A 5 4.71 8.02 1.20
C THR A 5 4.19 7.61 -0.18
N TYR A 6 2.87 7.71 -0.39
CA TYR A 6 2.26 7.54 -1.73
C TYR A 6 2.84 8.51 -2.75
N ARG A 7 3.17 9.76 -2.34
CA ARG A 7 3.84 10.73 -3.21
C ARG A 7 5.22 10.23 -3.66
N MET A 8 6.01 9.69 -2.73
CA MET A 8 7.32 9.13 -3.05
C MET A 8 7.19 7.89 -3.94
N LEU A 9 6.24 6.99 -3.66
CA LEU A 9 5.94 5.83 -4.50
C LEU A 9 5.67 6.26 -5.94
N ASN A 10 4.77 7.24 -6.12
CA ASN A 10 4.43 7.76 -7.44
C ASN A 10 5.67 8.32 -8.17
N ARG A 11 6.47 9.12 -7.48
CA ARG A 11 7.69 9.69 -8.06
C ARG A 11 8.68 8.62 -8.47
N ILE A 12 8.93 7.63 -7.60
CA ILE A 12 9.81 6.50 -7.91
C ILE A 12 9.32 5.78 -9.18
N ILE A 13 8.01 5.55 -9.31
CA ILE A 13 7.44 4.91 -10.49
C ILE A 13 7.69 5.76 -11.74
N VAL A 14 7.28 7.03 -11.74
CA VAL A 14 7.36 7.92 -12.91
C VAL A 14 8.79 8.09 -13.38
N ASP A 15 9.74 8.29 -12.45
CA ASP A 15 11.15 8.50 -12.77
C ASP A 15 11.82 7.24 -13.35
N ASN A 16 11.18 6.06 -13.25
CA ASN A 16 11.75 4.78 -13.69
C ASN A 16 10.92 4.00 -14.73
N LEU A 17 9.83 4.58 -15.25
CA LEU A 17 8.99 3.90 -16.26
C LEU A 17 9.80 3.46 -17.49
N TYR A 18 10.84 4.17 -17.86
CA TYR A 18 11.73 3.86 -19.00
C TYR A 18 12.44 2.52 -18.87
N LYS A 19 12.52 1.94 -17.66
CA LYS A 19 13.12 0.62 -17.43
C LYS A 19 12.20 -0.53 -17.82
N ILE A 20 10.90 -0.24 -17.99
CA ILE A 20 9.91 -1.26 -18.34
C ILE A 20 9.95 -1.48 -19.86
N PRO A 21 10.09 -2.73 -20.35
CA PRO A 21 10.00 -3.01 -21.77
C PRO A 21 8.67 -2.56 -22.39
N HIS A 22 8.73 -2.04 -23.60
CA HIS A 22 7.56 -1.51 -24.30
C HIS A 22 6.58 -2.61 -24.76
N ASP A 23 7.02 -3.85 -24.89
CA ASP A 23 6.27 -5.00 -25.37
C ASP A 23 5.49 -5.77 -24.28
N ILE A 24 5.28 -5.15 -23.14
CA ILE A 24 4.40 -5.69 -22.08
C ILE A 24 2.96 -5.68 -22.56
N ASP A 25 2.26 -6.81 -22.45
CA ASP A 25 0.84 -6.96 -22.79
C ASP A 25 -0.09 -6.72 -21.60
N ILE A 26 0.26 -7.21 -20.41
CA ILE A 26 -0.56 -7.12 -19.19
C ILE A 26 0.32 -6.76 -17.98
N VAL A 27 -0.17 -5.88 -17.14
CA VAL A 27 0.41 -5.62 -15.81
C VAL A 27 -0.31 -6.47 -14.77
N VAL A 28 0.46 -7.15 -13.92
CA VAL A 28 -0.03 -8.10 -12.91
C VAL A 28 0.40 -7.63 -11.53
N GLY A 29 -0.55 -7.27 -10.68
CA GLY A 29 -0.22 -6.87 -9.31
C GLY A 29 -0.11 -8.08 -8.37
N VAL A 30 0.89 -8.07 -7.51
CA VAL A 30 0.99 -9.04 -6.43
C VAL A 30 0.12 -8.57 -5.26
N PRO A 31 -0.96 -9.29 -4.91
CA PRO A 31 -1.79 -8.90 -3.77
C PRO A 31 -1.00 -8.98 -2.45
N ARG A 32 -1.31 -8.11 -1.57
CA ARG A 32 -2.24 -6.98 -1.49
C ARG A 32 -1.60 -5.69 -2.00
N SER A 33 -0.47 -5.27 -1.45
CA SER A 33 0.14 -3.95 -1.65
C SER A 33 0.77 -3.76 -3.03
N GLY A 34 1.22 -4.81 -3.68
CA GLY A 34 1.72 -4.74 -5.06
C GLY A 34 0.66 -4.34 -6.10
N LEU A 35 -0.64 -4.46 -5.77
CA LEU A 35 -1.72 -3.93 -6.62
C LEU A 35 -1.68 -2.40 -6.73
N ILE A 36 -1.18 -1.68 -5.72
CA ILE A 36 -1.09 -0.22 -5.73
C ILE A 36 -0.16 0.24 -6.88
N PRO A 37 1.14 -0.10 -6.88
CA PRO A 37 2.03 0.28 -7.96
C PRO A 37 1.66 -0.35 -9.30
N ALA A 38 1.12 -1.58 -9.32
CA ALA A 38 0.67 -2.21 -10.56
C ALA A 38 -0.43 -1.40 -11.23
N THR A 39 -1.41 -0.91 -10.47
CA THR A 39 -2.47 -0.04 -10.99
C THR A 39 -1.90 1.26 -11.54
N MET A 40 -0.98 1.90 -10.82
CA MET A 40 -0.34 3.13 -11.28
C MET A 40 0.44 2.90 -12.58
N ILE A 41 1.26 1.87 -12.67
CA ILE A 41 2.02 1.50 -13.86
C ILE A 41 1.09 1.18 -15.02
N ALA A 42 0.04 0.37 -14.81
CA ALA A 42 -0.95 0.05 -15.83
C ALA A 42 -1.62 1.30 -16.41
N CYS A 43 -1.95 2.28 -15.55
CA CYS A 43 -2.50 3.57 -15.97
C CYS A 43 -1.50 4.39 -16.80
N TYR A 44 -0.24 4.50 -16.36
CA TYR A 44 0.79 5.23 -17.09
C TYR A 44 1.11 4.61 -18.46
N LEU A 45 1.16 3.29 -18.53
CA LEU A 45 1.47 2.57 -19.78
C LEU A 45 0.23 2.31 -20.64
N ASN A 46 -0.97 2.65 -20.17
CA ASN A 46 -2.25 2.30 -20.80
C ASN A 46 -2.34 0.79 -21.13
N LYS A 47 -2.05 -0.06 -20.15
CA LYS A 47 -2.09 -1.52 -20.30
C LYS A 47 -3.21 -2.13 -19.46
N PRO A 48 -3.72 -3.32 -19.86
CA PRO A 48 -4.63 -4.11 -19.03
C PRO A 48 -4.00 -4.45 -17.69
N LEU A 49 -4.84 -4.56 -16.66
CA LEU A 49 -4.44 -4.89 -15.29
C LEU A 49 -5.13 -6.17 -14.84
N THR A 50 -4.39 -7.00 -14.11
CA THR A 50 -4.96 -8.13 -13.35
C THR A 50 -4.09 -8.42 -12.12
N ASP A 51 -4.45 -9.43 -11.34
CA ASP A 51 -3.67 -9.97 -10.26
C ASP A 51 -3.12 -11.37 -10.59
N VAL A 52 -2.36 -11.96 -9.66
CA VAL A 52 -1.76 -13.29 -9.83
C VAL A 52 -2.82 -14.37 -10.07
N GLU A 53 -3.93 -14.35 -9.33
CA GLU A 53 -5.02 -15.29 -9.50
C GLU A 53 -5.80 -15.03 -10.80
N GLY A 54 -5.85 -13.77 -11.25
CA GLY A 54 -6.41 -13.42 -12.56
C GLY A 54 -5.64 -14.07 -13.72
N ILE A 55 -4.33 -14.12 -13.67
CA ILE A 55 -3.54 -14.85 -14.68
C ILE A 55 -3.88 -16.35 -14.69
N LEU A 56 -3.96 -16.97 -13.51
CA LEU A 56 -4.26 -18.40 -13.38
C LEU A 56 -5.68 -18.74 -13.82
N SER A 57 -6.64 -17.84 -13.53
CA SER A 57 -8.06 -17.98 -13.91
C SER A 57 -8.42 -17.35 -15.25
N LYS A 58 -7.42 -16.82 -15.98
CA LYS A 58 -7.58 -16.17 -17.30
C LYS A 58 -8.48 -14.93 -17.28
N ARG A 59 -8.48 -14.19 -16.18
CA ARG A 59 -9.28 -12.98 -15.96
C ARG A 59 -8.43 -11.72 -16.06
N ILE A 60 -8.89 -10.74 -16.83
CA ILE A 60 -8.38 -9.36 -16.84
C ILE A 60 -9.43 -8.47 -16.15
N PHE A 61 -8.99 -7.47 -15.38
CA PHE A 61 -9.93 -6.52 -14.77
C PHE A 61 -10.58 -5.66 -15.85
N GLU A 62 -11.87 -5.43 -15.70
CA GLU A 62 -12.60 -4.56 -16.60
C GLU A 62 -12.09 -3.11 -16.49
N ALA A 63 -12.00 -2.44 -17.62
CA ALA A 63 -11.67 -1.03 -17.68
C ALA A 63 -12.90 -0.21 -18.06
N GLY A 64 -12.92 1.05 -17.60
CA GLY A 64 -13.99 1.98 -17.95
C GLY A 64 -14.15 2.17 -19.46
N ASN A 65 -15.35 2.58 -19.87
CA ASN A 65 -15.74 2.71 -21.30
C ASN A 65 -14.98 3.82 -22.05
N THR A 66 -14.36 4.76 -21.34
CA THR A 66 -13.62 5.90 -21.92
C THR A 66 -12.17 5.57 -22.28
N LYS A 67 -11.69 4.36 -21.99
CA LYS A 67 -10.30 3.97 -22.27
C LYS A 67 -10.10 3.58 -23.74
N ASN A 68 -8.99 4.06 -24.31
CA ASN A 68 -8.53 3.56 -25.61
C ASN A 68 -7.91 2.17 -25.41
N LYS A 69 -8.58 1.15 -25.95
CA LYS A 69 -8.19 -0.27 -25.81
C LYS A 69 -7.62 -0.84 -27.12
N ARG A 70 -7.23 0.00 -28.09
CA ARG A 70 -6.82 -0.45 -29.44
C ARG A 70 -5.72 -1.52 -29.38
N ASP A 71 -4.74 -1.33 -28.50
CA ASP A 71 -3.57 -2.18 -28.40
C ASP A 71 -3.64 -3.15 -27.20
N TRP A 72 -4.82 -3.34 -26.65
CA TRP A 72 -5.01 -4.25 -25.53
C TRP A 72 -5.25 -5.67 -26.02
N VAL A 73 -4.64 -6.64 -25.32
CA VAL A 73 -5.00 -8.06 -25.51
C VAL A 73 -6.43 -8.30 -25.01
N SER A 74 -7.18 -9.12 -25.72
CA SER A 74 -8.58 -9.41 -25.39
C SER A 74 -8.72 -10.33 -24.17
N ASP A 75 -7.76 -11.22 -23.98
CA ASP A 75 -7.72 -12.18 -22.87
C ASP A 75 -6.27 -12.55 -22.52
N VAL A 76 -6.12 -13.26 -21.39
CA VAL A 76 -4.80 -13.69 -20.90
C VAL A 76 -4.08 -14.63 -21.86
N ASN A 77 -4.80 -15.46 -22.62
CA ASN A 77 -4.15 -16.43 -23.55
C ASN A 77 -3.53 -15.72 -24.76
N SER A 78 -3.99 -14.51 -25.08
CA SER A 78 -3.43 -13.68 -26.16
C SER A 78 -2.13 -12.96 -25.76
N ALA A 79 -1.84 -12.89 -24.46
CA ALA A 79 -0.65 -12.21 -23.96
C ALA A 79 0.61 -13.03 -24.22
N LYS A 80 1.67 -12.35 -24.68
CA LYS A 80 3.01 -12.93 -24.87
C LYS A 80 3.94 -12.61 -23.71
N LYS A 81 3.77 -11.44 -23.09
CA LYS A 81 4.64 -10.94 -22.02
C LYS A 81 3.87 -10.20 -20.94
N ILE A 82 4.08 -10.57 -19.70
CA ILE A 82 3.45 -9.92 -18.53
C ILE A 82 4.49 -9.29 -17.62
N LEU A 83 4.11 -8.16 -17.00
CA LEU A 83 4.88 -7.48 -15.96
C LEU A 83 4.26 -7.78 -14.60
N VAL A 84 4.95 -8.56 -13.77
CA VAL A 84 4.52 -8.90 -12.41
C VAL A 84 5.12 -7.89 -11.44
N VAL A 85 4.26 -7.12 -10.75
CA VAL A 85 4.65 -5.96 -9.95
C VAL A 85 4.41 -6.21 -8.47
N GLU A 86 5.47 -6.04 -7.67
CA GLU A 86 5.45 -6.00 -6.20
C GLU A 86 5.78 -4.59 -5.72
N ASP A 87 5.18 -4.13 -4.62
CA ASP A 87 5.51 -2.82 -4.06
C ASP A 87 6.92 -2.80 -3.46
N SER A 88 7.28 -3.87 -2.76
CA SER A 88 8.59 -3.93 -2.12
C SER A 88 9.07 -5.35 -1.82
N THR A 89 10.34 -5.60 -2.09
CA THR A 89 11.00 -6.89 -1.82
C THR A 89 12.11 -6.72 -0.78
N ALA A 90 12.04 -7.49 0.33
CA ALA A 90 13.08 -7.56 1.35
C ALA A 90 13.66 -8.99 1.42
N SER A 91 12.91 -9.94 1.96
CA SER A 91 13.33 -11.34 2.03
C SER A 91 13.06 -12.14 0.74
N GLY A 92 12.33 -11.58 -0.22
CA GLY A 92 11.91 -12.26 -1.43
C GLY A 92 10.80 -13.30 -1.27
N LYS A 93 10.37 -13.64 -0.05
CA LYS A 93 9.40 -14.73 0.18
C LYS A 93 8.10 -14.59 -0.63
N SER A 94 7.55 -13.37 -0.72
CA SER A 94 6.33 -13.09 -1.46
C SER A 94 6.54 -13.33 -2.96
N ILE A 95 7.50 -12.64 -3.57
CA ILE A 95 7.74 -12.71 -5.01
C ILE A 95 8.19 -14.10 -5.47
N LEU A 96 9.03 -14.80 -4.69
CA LEU A 96 9.43 -16.17 -4.99
C LEU A 96 8.25 -17.15 -4.96
N SER A 97 7.31 -16.95 -4.03
CA SER A 97 6.05 -17.72 -4.01
C SER A 97 5.22 -17.46 -5.27
N VAL A 98 5.15 -16.21 -5.73
CA VAL A 98 4.46 -15.83 -6.97
C VAL A 98 5.16 -16.45 -8.20
N MET A 99 6.49 -16.38 -8.26
CA MET A 99 7.28 -17.05 -9.33
C MET A 99 6.95 -18.53 -9.42
N LYS A 100 6.88 -19.21 -8.27
CA LYS A 100 6.50 -20.63 -8.20
C LYS A 100 5.07 -20.87 -8.69
N LYS A 101 4.09 -20.04 -8.28
CA LYS A 101 2.69 -20.14 -8.73
C LYS A 101 2.57 -19.98 -10.24
N LEU A 102 3.28 -19.03 -10.82
CA LEU A 102 3.24 -18.72 -12.24
C LEU A 102 4.17 -19.58 -13.10
N SER A 103 4.94 -20.51 -12.53
CA SER A 103 5.93 -21.33 -13.27
C SER A 103 5.33 -22.18 -14.37
N THR A 104 4.09 -22.62 -14.24
CA THR A 104 3.35 -23.44 -15.22
C THR A 104 2.69 -22.63 -16.33
N VAL A 105 2.64 -21.31 -16.19
CA VAL A 105 2.06 -20.42 -17.21
C VAL A 105 3.06 -20.18 -18.32
N ALA A 106 2.72 -20.43 -19.58
CA ALA A 106 3.62 -20.36 -20.74
C ALA A 106 3.90 -18.93 -21.24
N ILE A 107 3.37 -17.88 -20.59
CA ILE A 107 3.58 -16.47 -20.92
C ILE A 107 4.95 -16.03 -20.39
N GLU A 108 5.71 -15.23 -21.14
CA GLU A 108 6.95 -14.61 -20.67
C GLU A 108 6.65 -13.66 -19.48
N LYS A 109 7.45 -13.71 -18.44
CA LYS A 109 7.25 -12.94 -17.20
C LYS A 109 8.47 -12.08 -16.92
N ILE A 110 8.21 -10.81 -16.61
CA ILE A 110 9.19 -9.90 -16.03
C ILE A 110 8.73 -9.55 -14.62
N TYR A 111 9.57 -9.78 -13.64
CA TYR A 111 9.30 -9.50 -12.25
C TYR A 111 9.90 -8.16 -11.86
N LEU A 112 9.04 -7.23 -11.45
CA LEU A 112 9.40 -5.88 -11.02
C LEU A 112 9.06 -5.68 -9.56
N SER A 113 10.00 -5.18 -8.78
CA SER A 113 9.73 -4.63 -7.45
C SER A 113 10.02 -3.14 -7.45
N VAL A 114 9.06 -2.31 -7.03
CA VAL A 114 9.28 -0.86 -7.00
C VAL A 114 10.42 -0.52 -6.05
N MET A 115 10.48 -1.17 -4.90
CA MET A 115 11.55 -0.99 -3.93
C MET A 115 12.14 -2.32 -3.49
N VAL A 116 13.46 -2.36 -3.38
CA VAL A 116 14.18 -3.55 -2.85
C VAL A 116 15.09 -3.16 -1.71
N THR A 117 15.42 -4.10 -0.83
CA THR A 117 16.62 -3.94 0.01
C THR A 117 17.88 -4.25 -0.81
N PRO A 118 19.08 -3.81 -0.38
CA PRO A 118 20.32 -4.13 -1.11
C PRO A 118 20.48 -5.64 -1.35
N GLU A 119 20.13 -6.47 -0.37
CA GLU A 119 20.27 -7.93 -0.42
C GLU A 119 19.27 -8.59 -1.38
N ALA A 120 18.13 -7.91 -1.63
CA ALA A 120 17.06 -8.44 -2.48
C ALA A 120 17.10 -7.96 -3.93
N ALA A 121 18.07 -7.12 -4.29
CA ALA A 121 18.16 -6.53 -5.63
C ALA A 121 18.25 -7.56 -6.77
N ASN A 122 18.87 -8.71 -6.51
CA ASN A 122 19.06 -9.78 -7.50
C ASN A 122 17.90 -10.79 -7.54
N ILE A 123 16.83 -10.58 -6.78
CA ILE A 123 15.68 -11.52 -6.75
C ILE A 123 14.72 -11.26 -7.90
N VAL A 124 14.69 -10.03 -8.41
CA VAL A 124 13.75 -9.57 -9.46
C VAL A 124 14.52 -9.10 -10.70
N ASP A 125 13.85 -9.09 -11.84
CA ASP A 125 14.47 -8.66 -13.11
C ASP A 125 14.66 -7.14 -13.14
N ILE A 126 13.71 -6.39 -12.56
CA ILE A 126 13.73 -4.92 -12.55
C ILE A 126 13.41 -4.44 -11.13
N PHE A 127 14.17 -3.46 -10.66
CA PHE A 127 13.78 -2.65 -9.52
C PHE A 127 13.96 -1.16 -9.80
N PHE A 128 13.18 -0.32 -9.10
CA PHE A 128 13.24 1.11 -9.31
C PHE A 128 14.11 1.82 -8.26
N ALA A 129 14.01 1.42 -7.00
CA ALA A 129 14.80 2.04 -5.93
C ALA A 129 15.31 1.01 -4.91
N ILE A 130 16.47 1.31 -4.33
CA ILE A 130 17.00 0.59 -3.17
C ILE A 130 16.59 1.35 -1.91
N VAL A 131 15.85 0.69 -1.01
CA VAL A 131 15.41 1.24 0.27
C VAL A 131 15.82 0.27 1.39
N PRO A 132 16.90 0.58 2.12
CA PRO A 132 17.40 -0.31 3.17
C PRO A 132 16.46 -0.33 4.39
N MET A 133 16.62 -1.37 5.21
CA MET A 133 15.96 -1.47 6.51
C MET A 133 16.57 -0.46 7.53
N PRO A 134 15.81 -0.01 8.54
CA PRO A 134 14.39 -0.19 8.76
C PRO A 134 13.56 0.74 7.85
N ARG A 135 12.49 0.19 7.29
CA ARG A 135 11.59 0.92 6.39
C ARG A 135 10.12 0.70 6.76
N MET A 136 9.30 1.69 6.47
CA MET A 136 7.86 1.69 6.73
C MET A 136 7.14 2.38 5.57
N PHE A 137 5.95 1.92 5.26
CA PHE A 137 5.17 2.40 4.12
C PHE A 137 3.85 3.03 4.58
N GLU A 138 3.50 4.20 4.03
CA GLU A 138 2.27 4.92 4.38
C GLU A 138 1.01 4.04 4.27
N TRP A 139 0.94 3.15 3.28
CA TRP A 139 -0.20 2.23 3.07
C TRP A 139 -0.26 1.07 4.06
N ASN A 140 0.73 0.92 4.94
CA ASN A 140 0.83 -0.23 5.83
C ASN A 140 1.29 0.11 7.25
N PHE A 141 1.52 1.39 7.59
CA PHE A 141 2.14 1.74 8.87
C PHE A 141 1.29 1.37 10.07
N MET A 142 -0.06 1.52 10.01
CA MET A 142 -0.97 1.18 11.11
C MET A 142 -1.08 -0.35 11.38
N HIS A 143 -0.46 -1.16 10.54
CA HIS A 143 -0.42 -2.62 10.67
C HIS A 143 1.01 -3.15 10.85
N HIS A 144 1.98 -2.25 10.98
CA HIS A 144 3.40 -2.61 11.03
C HIS A 144 3.85 -2.99 12.45
N ALA A 145 4.75 -3.97 12.55
CA ALA A 145 5.26 -4.44 13.86
C ALA A 145 5.99 -3.35 14.66
N TYR A 146 6.59 -2.35 14.01
CA TYR A 146 7.25 -1.22 14.67
C TYR A 146 6.32 -0.34 15.50
N LEU A 147 4.99 -0.44 15.34
CA LEU A 147 4.05 0.30 16.19
C LEU A 147 4.23 -0.01 17.68
N SER A 148 4.63 -1.24 18.02
CA SER A 148 4.92 -1.62 19.41
C SER A 148 6.08 -0.84 20.06
N GLN A 149 6.90 -0.18 19.25
CA GLN A 149 8.03 0.66 19.65
C GLN A 149 7.83 2.13 19.26
N SER A 150 6.61 2.51 18.88
CA SER A 150 6.28 3.85 18.38
C SER A 150 5.30 4.54 19.30
N CYS A 151 5.29 5.86 19.27
CA CYS A 151 4.26 6.70 19.87
C CYS A 151 3.31 7.16 18.78
N LEU A 152 2.00 7.08 19.04
CA LEU A 152 0.97 7.67 18.18
C LEU A 152 0.35 8.86 18.89
N ASP A 153 0.11 9.93 18.14
CA ASP A 153 -0.72 11.03 18.60
C ASP A 153 -2.20 10.60 18.62
N PHE A 154 -2.98 11.20 19.47
CA PHE A 154 -4.39 10.86 19.64
C PHE A 154 -5.27 11.67 18.70
N ASP A 155 -5.34 12.99 18.94
CA ASP A 155 -6.19 13.89 18.16
C ASP A 155 -5.59 14.14 16.77
N GLY A 156 -6.40 14.17 15.74
CA GLY A 156 -5.97 14.27 14.35
C GLY A 156 -5.37 12.99 13.75
N VAL A 157 -4.99 12.00 14.56
CA VAL A 157 -4.38 10.72 14.12
C VAL A 157 -5.33 9.55 14.36
N LEU A 158 -5.68 9.26 15.62
CA LEU A 158 -6.59 8.16 15.97
C LEU A 158 -8.06 8.57 15.84
N CYS A 159 -8.37 9.83 16.11
CA CYS A 159 -9.70 10.41 15.93
C CYS A 159 -9.62 11.78 15.23
N GLU A 160 -10.78 12.33 14.89
CA GLU A 160 -10.87 13.71 14.40
C GLU A 160 -10.45 14.72 15.48
N ASP A 161 -10.02 15.91 15.06
CA ASP A 161 -9.82 17.04 15.95
C ASP A 161 -11.15 17.67 16.33
N PRO A 162 -11.29 18.30 17.52
CA PRO A 162 -12.51 19.02 17.90
C PRO A 162 -12.72 20.24 16.99
N ALA A 163 -13.98 20.51 16.64
CA ALA A 163 -14.34 21.78 16.05
C ALA A 163 -14.17 22.92 17.07
N PRO A 164 -14.02 24.19 16.62
CA PRO A 164 -13.87 25.33 17.54
C PRO A 164 -14.99 25.40 18.60
N GLU A 165 -16.22 25.06 18.22
CA GLU A 165 -17.41 25.08 19.09
C GLU A 165 -17.42 23.92 20.10
N GLU A 166 -16.70 22.87 19.84
CA GLU A 166 -16.52 21.71 20.72
C GLU A 166 -15.37 21.88 21.71
N ASN A 167 -14.46 22.84 21.47
CA ASN A 167 -13.25 23.06 22.26
C ASN A 167 -13.45 24.15 23.33
N ASP A 168 -14.55 24.06 24.09
CA ASP A 168 -14.94 25.03 25.12
C ASP A 168 -14.34 24.77 26.51
N ASP A 169 -13.48 23.73 26.63
CA ASP A 169 -12.94 23.22 27.90
C ASP A 169 -14.03 22.82 28.92
N GLY A 170 -15.29 22.61 28.46
CA GLY A 170 -16.47 22.29 29.22
C GLY A 170 -17.18 21.03 28.76
N ASP A 171 -18.53 21.10 28.79
CA ASP A 171 -19.36 19.93 28.46
C ASP A 171 -19.34 19.58 26.98
N ASN A 172 -19.23 20.57 26.07
CA ASN A 172 -19.12 20.29 24.66
C ASN A 172 -17.83 19.50 24.36
N TYR A 173 -16.72 19.92 24.98
CA TYR A 173 -15.44 19.21 24.80
C TYR A 173 -15.51 17.80 25.40
N ARG A 174 -16.12 17.60 26.58
CA ARG A 174 -16.32 16.24 27.13
C ARG A 174 -17.13 15.36 26.23
N ASN A 175 -18.22 15.89 25.67
CA ASN A 175 -19.06 15.17 24.72
C ASN A 175 -18.27 14.79 23.45
N PHE A 176 -17.48 15.71 22.90
CA PHE A 176 -16.57 15.43 21.79
C PHE A 176 -15.60 14.29 22.16
N LEU A 177 -14.91 14.36 23.29
CA LEU A 177 -13.93 13.35 23.70
C LEU A 177 -14.51 11.93 23.77
N LEU A 178 -15.76 11.79 24.21
CA LEU A 178 -16.46 10.50 24.29
C LEU A 178 -16.92 9.98 22.92
N ASN A 179 -17.18 10.88 21.96
CA ASN A 179 -17.85 10.56 20.70
C ASN A 179 -17.04 10.91 19.45
N ALA A 180 -15.81 11.41 19.60
CA ALA A 180 -14.93 11.75 18.47
C ALA A 180 -14.88 10.59 17.47
N LYS A 181 -15.06 10.89 16.18
CA LYS A 181 -15.04 9.86 15.16
C LYS A 181 -13.64 9.25 15.01
N PRO A 182 -13.53 7.92 15.05
CA PRO A 182 -12.24 7.28 14.77
C PRO A 182 -11.81 7.52 13.34
N LYS A 183 -10.52 7.75 13.14
CA LYS A 183 -9.88 7.83 11.83
C LYS A 183 -9.25 6.48 11.48
N LEU A 184 -7.93 6.39 11.45
CA LEU A 184 -7.23 5.15 11.13
C LEU A 184 -6.71 4.51 12.42
N LEU A 185 -7.33 3.39 12.81
CA LEU A 185 -6.95 2.68 14.02
C LEU A 185 -5.88 1.61 13.73
N PRO A 186 -4.91 1.44 14.64
CA PRO A 186 -3.90 0.41 14.49
C PRO A 186 -4.49 -0.99 14.70
N SER A 187 -4.05 -1.96 13.90
CA SER A 187 -4.38 -3.38 14.11
C SER A 187 -3.28 -4.14 14.87
N ARG A 188 -2.34 -3.42 15.45
CA ARG A 188 -1.22 -3.97 16.22
C ARG A 188 -1.05 -3.19 17.52
N PRO A 189 -0.50 -3.80 18.57
CA PRO A 189 -0.14 -3.07 19.78
C PRO A 189 0.75 -1.86 19.47
N VAL A 190 0.44 -0.75 20.11
CA VAL A 190 1.19 0.52 20.02
C VAL A 190 2.05 0.66 21.25
N GLY A 191 3.27 1.16 21.11
CA GLY A 191 4.18 1.35 22.24
C GLY A 191 3.64 2.34 23.27
N CYS A 192 3.16 3.49 22.80
CA CYS A 192 2.42 4.44 23.64
C CYS A 192 1.52 5.34 22.77
N ILE A 193 0.52 5.93 23.42
CA ILE A 193 -0.30 6.99 22.87
C ILE A 193 0.08 8.29 23.58
N VAL A 194 0.32 9.34 22.82
CA VAL A 194 0.63 10.68 23.31
C VAL A 194 -0.54 11.59 22.96
N THR A 195 -0.88 12.49 23.86
CA THR A 195 -1.96 13.45 23.64
C THR A 195 -1.73 14.74 24.42
N CYS A 196 -2.18 15.84 23.87
CA CYS A 196 -2.25 17.14 24.54
C CYS A 196 -3.48 17.31 25.43
N ARG A 197 -4.38 16.31 25.48
CA ARG A 197 -5.57 16.33 26.34
C ARG A 197 -5.15 16.46 27.80
N LEU A 198 -5.81 17.36 28.52
CA LEU A 198 -5.50 17.59 29.93
C LEU A 198 -5.85 16.35 30.76
N LYS A 199 -5.08 16.13 31.84
CA LYS A 199 -5.28 14.98 32.75
C LYS A 199 -6.70 14.87 33.31
N LYS A 200 -7.43 15.98 33.46
CA LYS A 200 -8.82 16.00 33.90
C LYS A 200 -9.79 15.24 32.98
N TYR A 201 -9.37 14.98 31.72
CA TYR A 201 -10.13 14.25 30.69
C TYR A 201 -9.63 12.83 30.47
N ALA A 202 -8.84 12.30 31.38
CA ALA A 202 -8.28 10.94 31.23
C ALA A 202 -9.37 9.87 31.17
N ALA A 203 -10.47 10.03 31.92
CA ALA A 203 -11.57 9.07 31.96
C ALA A 203 -12.31 9.00 30.61
N GLU A 204 -12.61 10.15 30.00
CA GLU A 204 -13.26 10.25 28.69
C GLU A 204 -12.36 9.64 27.59
N THR A 205 -11.06 9.95 27.63
CA THR A 205 -10.07 9.41 26.68
C THR A 205 -9.96 7.89 26.81
N GLN A 206 -9.91 7.38 28.03
CA GLN A 206 -9.87 5.92 28.27
C GLN A 206 -11.16 5.23 27.80
N THR A 207 -12.31 5.84 28.05
CA THR A 207 -13.63 5.34 27.60
C THR A 207 -13.66 5.25 26.07
N TRP A 208 -13.17 6.27 25.37
CA TRP A 208 -13.08 6.28 23.92
C TRP A 208 -12.18 5.16 23.40
N LEU A 209 -11.01 4.96 24.00
CA LEU A 209 -10.09 3.88 23.63
C LEU A 209 -10.73 2.51 23.79
N LEU A 210 -11.42 2.26 24.92
CA LEU A 210 -12.11 0.98 25.17
C LEU A 210 -13.25 0.72 24.18
N LYS A 211 -13.92 1.77 23.73
CA LYS A 211 -15.02 1.67 22.75
C LYS A 211 -14.54 1.35 21.33
N ASN A 212 -13.32 1.77 20.98
CA ASN A 212 -12.80 1.72 19.62
C ASN A 212 -11.61 0.76 19.45
N ASN A 213 -11.34 -0.09 20.45
CA ASN A 213 -10.23 -1.05 20.43
C ASN A 213 -10.67 -2.42 19.87
#